data_fb782900a19bb333eebfb6f1f21981c5
#
_entry.id   fb782900a19bb333eebfb6f1f21981c5
#
_cell.length_a   1.000
_cell.length_b   1.000
_cell.length_c   1.000
_cell.angle_alpha   90.00
_cell.angle_beta   90.00
_cell.angle_gamma   90.00
#
_symmetry.space_group_name_H-M   'P 1'
#
loop_
_entity.id
_entity.type
_entity.pdbx_description
1 polymer ?
#
loop_
_entity_poly.entity_id
_entity_poly.type
_entity_poly.pdbx_seq_one_letter_code
_entity_poly.pdbx_strand_id
1 'polypeptide(L)'
;MPVTALIASVSLTGGTAYATPSTPVGGEALGSRGLVAPEGVKKPPKTQATSFVIADVDTGQVLAAKDAHGRYLPASTLKTLTALTLIPKLDKNRKIRPSKNACNQEGTAVGLSVKATYKVDDLFKALMMSSGNDAAMALAETNGGLAQTMRDMNAEAKRLQANDTVAKTPSGLDKPGQSSSAYDLALIARAGLANPEFKRYISTKTSTFPAPRGHYEISNHNKLLWRYKGMVGVKNGWTSKAQGSFVGAATRGGHTILVSIMRHEGYFWEEVADLLDWGFSVRGKATPVGQLVDPLPAAQAAPQPGASAPATTQVTPAVQPPLLDTAAKKQTDSSRTIGAVVIGGGLLFGLIWLGYGIRRRRGRSRL
;
A
#
# COMPACT_ATOMS: atom_id res chain seq x y z
N MET A 1 63.72 -3.83 -52.08
CA MET A 1 62.25 -3.83 -52.23
C MET A 1 61.66 -3.61 -50.87
N PRO A 2 61.13 -2.39 -50.52
CA PRO A 2 60.45 -2.19 -49.22
C PRO A 2 58.99 -2.66 -49.29
N VAL A 3 58.60 -3.43 -48.28
CA VAL A 3 57.22 -3.87 -48.07
C VAL A 3 56.48 -2.81 -47.30
N THR A 4 55.46 -2.20 -47.92
CA THR A 4 54.58 -1.20 -47.31
C THR A 4 53.44 -1.91 -46.60
N ALA A 5 53.40 -1.83 -45.26
CA ALA A 5 52.27 -2.33 -44.49
C ALA A 5 51.13 -1.30 -44.45
N LEU A 6 49.97 -1.68 -44.93
CA LEU A 6 48.72 -0.90 -44.91
C LEU A 6 48.03 -1.14 -43.57
N ILE A 7 47.94 -0.13 -42.69
CA ILE A 7 47.20 -0.17 -41.45
C ILE A 7 45.76 0.32 -41.74
N ALA A 8 44.78 -0.58 -41.71
CA ALA A 8 43.36 -0.24 -41.81
C ALA A 8 42.83 0.19 -40.43
N SER A 9 42.50 1.47 -40.28
CA SER A 9 41.83 2.01 -39.08
C SER A 9 40.35 1.75 -39.12
N VAL A 10 39.84 0.87 -38.25
CA VAL A 10 38.42 0.65 -38.05
C VAL A 10 37.89 1.67 -37.04
N SER A 11 37.15 2.67 -37.52
CA SER A 11 36.47 3.66 -36.67
C SER A 11 35.15 3.04 -36.16
N LEU A 12 35.11 2.61 -34.90
CA LEU A 12 33.87 2.30 -34.22
C LEU A 12 33.11 3.61 -33.89
N THR A 13 32.14 3.96 -34.69
CA THR A 13 31.13 4.95 -34.34
C THR A 13 30.18 4.34 -33.33
N GLY A 14 30.44 4.52 -32.01
CA GLY A 14 29.52 4.19 -30.94
C GLY A 14 28.31 5.12 -30.97
N GLY A 15 27.24 4.72 -31.64
CA GLY A 15 25.96 5.40 -31.55
C GLY A 15 25.43 5.23 -30.13
N THR A 16 25.32 6.35 -29.38
CA THR A 16 24.52 6.38 -28.15
C THR A 16 23.07 6.11 -28.49
N ALA A 17 22.62 4.88 -28.22
CA ALA A 17 21.20 4.56 -28.28
C ALA A 17 20.48 5.37 -27.18
N TYR A 18 19.84 6.47 -27.57
CA TYR A 18 18.88 7.14 -26.70
C TYR A 18 17.73 6.16 -26.50
N ALA A 19 17.54 5.71 -25.26
CA ALA A 19 16.35 4.95 -24.87
C ALA A 19 15.13 5.84 -25.19
N THR A 20 14.30 5.41 -26.12
CA THR A 20 13.00 6.06 -26.38
C THR A 20 12.24 6.11 -25.05
N PRO A 21 11.70 7.25 -24.64
CA PRO A 21 10.88 7.33 -23.44
C PRO A 21 9.76 6.31 -23.59
N SER A 22 9.65 5.38 -22.63
CA SER A 22 8.56 4.41 -22.64
C SER A 22 7.23 5.15 -22.50
N THR A 23 6.30 4.92 -23.41
CA THR A 23 4.95 5.49 -23.32
C THR A 23 4.36 5.18 -21.95
N PRO A 24 3.79 6.19 -21.23
CA PRO A 24 3.14 5.96 -19.95
C PRO A 24 2.05 4.91 -20.06
N VAL A 25 1.91 4.08 -19.02
CA VAL A 25 0.86 3.06 -18.98
C VAL A 25 -0.51 3.75 -19.10
N GLY A 26 -1.37 3.25 -19.96
CA GLY A 26 -2.70 3.81 -20.16
C GLY A 26 -2.81 4.92 -21.20
N GLY A 27 -1.69 5.36 -21.80
CA GLY A 27 -1.69 6.29 -22.92
C GLY A 27 -0.80 7.51 -22.72
N GLU A 28 -0.31 8.07 -23.82
CA GLU A 28 0.69 9.14 -23.83
C GLU A 28 0.21 10.40 -23.09
N ALA A 29 -1.05 10.79 -23.25
CA ALA A 29 -1.61 11.97 -22.59
C ALA A 29 -1.54 11.91 -21.06
N LEU A 30 -1.58 10.69 -20.46
CA LEU A 30 -1.49 10.49 -19.02
C LEU A 30 -0.09 10.76 -18.43
N GLY A 31 0.93 10.88 -19.28
CA GLY A 31 2.27 11.32 -18.88
C GLY A 31 2.37 12.82 -18.56
N SER A 32 1.34 13.60 -18.87
CA SER A 32 1.29 15.03 -18.55
C SER A 32 1.16 15.27 -17.05
N ARG A 33 1.89 16.25 -16.52
CA ARG A 33 1.69 16.76 -15.15
C ARG A 33 0.52 17.72 -15.02
N GLY A 34 0.09 18.31 -16.13
CA GLY A 34 -1.05 19.22 -16.21
C GLY A 34 -2.38 18.50 -16.18
N LEU A 35 -3.46 19.30 -16.25
CA LEU A 35 -4.80 18.79 -16.45
C LEU A 35 -4.94 18.26 -17.88
N VAL A 36 -5.31 17.00 -18.01
CA VAL A 36 -5.70 16.34 -19.24
C VAL A 36 -7.20 16.06 -19.17
N ALA A 37 -7.98 16.64 -20.07
CA ALA A 37 -9.42 16.51 -20.11
C ALA A 37 -9.88 16.55 -21.58
N PRO A 38 -11.00 15.89 -21.93
CA PRO A 38 -11.51 15.87 -23.28
C PRO A 38 -11.96 17.25 -23.75
N GLU A 39 -11.82 17.50 -25.04
CA GLU A 39 -12.37 18.69 -25.70
C GLU A 39 -13.88 18.54 -25.90
N GLY A 40 -14.57 19.68 -26.15
CA GLY A 40 -16.00 19.69 -26.44
C GLY A 40 -16.94 19.45 -25.27
N VAL A 41 -16.41 19.22 -24.05
CA VAL A 41 -17.19 19.07 -22.81
C VAL A 41 -16.73 20.07 -21.75
N LYS A 42 -17.60 20.32 -20.76
CA LYS A 42 -17.20 21.13 -19.59
C LYS A 42 -16.01 20.51 -18.91
N LYS A 43 -15.00 21.32 -18.59
CA LYS A 43 -13.82 20.87 -17.82
C LYS A 43 -14.25 20.31 -16.44
N PRO A 44 -13.48 19.34 -15.88
CA PRO A 44 -13.75 18.85 -14.53
C PRO A 44 -13.69 20.00 -13.51
N PRO A 45 -14.42 19.86 -12.40
CA PRO A 45 -14.35 20.81 -11.28
C PRO A 45 -12.90 21.00 -10.80
N LYS A 46 -12.61 22.20 -10.30
CA LYS A 46 -11.31 22.46 -9.66
C LYS A 46 -11.20 21.66 -8.38
N THR A 47 -10.01 21.15 -8.12
CA THR A 47 -9.67 20.44 -6.88
C THR A 47 -8.29 20.90 -6.38
N GLN A 48 -8.12 20.92 -5.06
CA GLN A 48 -6.82 21.17 -4.42
C GLN A 48 -5.88 19.94 -4.49
N ALA A 49 -6.37 18.81 -4.99
CA ALA A 49 -5.52 17.64 -5.19
C ALA A 49 -4.39 17.94 -6.18
N THR A 50 -3.17 17.55 -5.81
CA THR A 50 -2.00 17.66 -6.70
C THR A 50 -2.16 16.73 -7.90
N SER A 51 -2.67 15.52 -7.66
CA SER A 51 -2.86 14.48 -8.67
C SER A 51 -4.26 13.87 -8.56
N PHE A 52 -4.88 13.57 -9.70
CA PHE A 52 -6.15 12.84 -9.73
C PHE A 52 -6.36 12.07 -11.05
N VAL A 53 -7.22 11.06 -10.98
CA VAL A 53 -7.79 10.33 -12.12
C VAL A 53 -9.29 10.17 -11.92
N ILE A 54 -10.07 10.43 -12.98
CA ILE A 54 -11.51 10.11 -13.07
C ILE A 54 -11.66 9.07 -14.18
N ALA A 55 -12.27 7.93 -13.87
CA ALA A 55 -12.40 6.84 -14.84
C ALA A 55 -13.77 6.15 -14.76
N ASP A 56 -14.19 5.62 -15.90
CA ASP A 56 -15.29 4.66 -16.01
C ASP A 56 -14.76 3.25 -15.70
N VAL A 57 -15.23 2.65 -14.63
CA VAL A 57 -14.78 1.31 -14.19
C VAL A 57 -15.16 0.23 -15.18
N ASP A 58 -16.34 0.35 -15.80
CA ASP A 58 -16.93 -0.68 -16.66
C ASP A 58 -16.12 -0.84 -17.96
N THR A 59 -15.73 0.30 -18.55
CA THR A 59 -14.98 0.35 -19.81
C THR A 59 -13.47 0.49 -19.62
N GLY A 60 -13.02 0.92 -18.42
CA GLY A 60 -11.64 1.28 -18.14
C GLY A 60 -11.23 2.65 -18.70
N GLN A 61 -12.12 3.38 -19.37
CA GLN A 61 -11.81 4.68 -19.97
C GLN A 61 -11.45 5.72 -18.90
N VAL A 62 -10.30 6.40 -19.06
CA VAL A 62 -9.93 7.56 -18.26
C VAL A 62 -10.59 8.79 -18.88
N LEU A 63 -11.48 9.45 -18.10
CA LEU A 63 -12.28 10.59 -18.55
C LEU A 63 -11.52 11.90 -18.36
N ALA A 64 -10.75 12.05 -17.29
CA ALA A 64 -9.84 13.16 -17.06
C ALA A 64 -8.76 12.75 -16.05
N ALA A 65 -7.61 13.42 -16.10
CA ALA A 65 -6.52 13.22 -15.17
C ALA A 65 -5.71 14.50 -14.97
N LYS A 66 -4.99 14.56 -13.87
CA LYS A 66 -3.96 15.57 -13.60
C LYS A 66 -2.81 14.84 -12.92
N ASP A 67 -1.59 14.95 -13.48
CA ASP A 67 -0.39 14.30 -12.94
C ASP A 67 -0.63 12.83 -12.57
N ALA A 68 -1.26 12.07 -13.50
CA ALA A 68 -1.79 10.73 -13.26
C ALA A 68 -0.75 9.77 -12.70
N HIS A 69 0.51 9.87 -13.17
CA HIS A 69 1.65 9.05 -12.78
C HIS A 69 2.60 9.71 -11.77
N GLY A 70 2.19 10.86 -11.20
CA GLY A 70 2.94 11.49 -10.12
C GLY A 70 3.07 10.56 -8.92
N ARG A 71 4.32 10.30 -8.48
CA ARG A 71 4.62 9.37 -7.38
C ARG A 71 4.56 10.10 -6.05
N TYR A 72 3.59 9.71 -5.23
CA TYR A 72 3.33 10.30 -3.92
C TYR A 72 3.19 9.22 -2.85
N LEU A 73 3.30 9.60 -1.58
CA LEU A 73 2.99 8.74 -0.46
C LEU A 73 1.48 8.44 -0.45
N PRO A 74 1.07 7.17 -0.46
CA PRO A 74 -0.35 6.80 -0.59
C PRO A 74 -1.15 6.95 0.70
N ALA A 75 -0.51 7.07 1.85
CA ALA A 75 -1.16 6.91 3.15
C ALA A 75 -2.00 5.63 3.20
N SER A 76 -3.11 5.61 3.94
CA SER A 76 -3.96 4.42 4.11
C SER A 76 -4.71 3.98 2.84
N THR A 77 -4.65 4.70 1.71
CA THR A 77 -5.18 4.17 0.44
C THR A 77 -4.41 2.93 -0.05
N LEU A 78 -3.15 2.75 0.38
CA LEU A 78 -2.38 1.53 0.09
C LEU A 78 -3.03 0.25 0.67
N LYS A 79 -3.88 0.36 1.69
CA LYS A 79 -4.64 -0.78 2.24
C LYS A 79 -5.58 -1.42 1.21
N THR A 80 -5.92 -0.70 0.14
CA THR A 80 -6.65 -1.25 -1.01
C THR A 80 -5.85 -2.39 -1.66
N LEU A 81 -4.54 -2.17 -1.88
CA LEU A 81 -3.64 -3.20 -2.39
C LEU A 81 -3.45 -4.34 -1.38
N THR A 82 -3.32 -4.02 -0.09
CA THR A 82 -3.20 -5.03 0.98
C THR A 82 -4.41 -5.96 0.98
N ALA A 83 -5.63 -5.40 0.95
CA ALA A 83 -6.85 -6.18 0.91
C ALA A 83 -6.94 -7.03 -0.36
N LEU A 84 -6.70 -6.42 -1.54
CA LEU A 84 -6.76 -7.12 -2.83
C LEU A 84 -5.79 -8.29 -2.88
N THR A 85 -4.58 -8.12 -2.35
CA THR A 85 -3.54 -9.16 -2.30
C THR A 85 -3.90 -10.30 -1.34
N LEU A 86 -4.47 -9.98 -0.18
CA LEU A 86 -4.61 -10.95 0.91
C LEU A 86 -5.99 -11.63 0.95
N ILE A 87 -7.04 -11.02 0.40
CA ILE A 87 -8.38 -11.62 0.34
C ILE A 87 -8.36 -13.02 -0.31
N PRO A 88 -7.73 -13.26 -1.47
CA PRO A 88 -7.75 -14.58 -2.08
C PRO A 88 -6.85 -15.61 -1.37
N LYS A 89 -5.93 -15.16 -0.49
CA LYS A 89 -4.93 -16.02 0.15
C LYS A 89 -5.32 -16.50 1.55
N LEU A 90 -6.15 -15.74 2.26
CA LEU A 90 -6.44 -16.00 3.68
C LEU A 90 -7.86 -16.55 3.87
N ASP A 91 -7.98 -17.66 4.60
CA ASP A 91 -9.27 -18.17 5.04
C ASP A 91 -9.93 -17.19 6.03
N LYS A 92 -11.12 -16.67 5.66
CA LYS A 92 -11.88 -15.67 6.41
C LYS A 92 -12.37 -16.18 7.76
N ASN A 93 -12.60 -17.48 7.87
CA ASN A 93 -13.07 -18.13 9.10
C ASN A 93 -11.93 -18.46 10.06
N ARG A 94 -10.68 -18.44 9.59
CA ARG A 94 -9.51 -18.65 10.43
C ARG A 94 -9.50 -17.65 11.58
N LYS A 95 -9.37 -18.17 12.80
CA LYS A 95 -9.21 -17.38 14.02
C LYS A 95 -7.72 -17.20 14.32
N ILE A 96 -7.31 -15.98 14.59
CA ILE A 96 -5.93 -15.66 14.96
C ILE A 96 -5.88 -14.87 16.27
N ARG A 97 -4.79 -15.03 16.99
CA ARG A 97 -4.42 -14.16 18.11
C ARG A 97 -3.32 -13.23 17.62
N PRO A 98 -3.52 -11.90 17.65
CA PRO A 98 -2.53 -10.97 17.13
C PRO A 98 -1.28 -10.97 18.01
N SER A 99 -0.14 -10.69 17.40
CA SER A 99 1.13 -10.48 18.10
C SER A 99 1.13 -9.15 18.86
N LYS A 100 2.08 -8.98 19.78
CA LYS A 100 2.33 -7.67 20.40
C LYS A 100 2.71 -6.62 19.34
N ASN A 101 3.48 -7.01 18.32
CA ASN A 101 3.85 -6.14 17.22
C ASN A 101 2.64 -5.62 16.46
N ALA A 102 1.68 -6.50 16.11
CA ALA A 102 0.44 -6.08 15.45
C ALA A 102 -0.39 -5.14 16.34
N CYS A 103 -0.55 -5.46 17.63
CA CYS A 103 -1.30 -4.63 18.57
C CYS A 103 -0.71 -3.24 18.80
N ASN A 104 0.62 -3.08 18.66
CA ASN A 104 1.33 -1.83 18.96
C ASN A 104 1.66 -1.01 17.69
N GLN A 105 0.96 -1.23 16.58
CA GLN A 105 1.17 -0.42 15.39
C GLN A 105 0.75 1.03 15.62
N GLU A 106 1.58 1.96 15.13
CA GLU A 106 1.33 3.39 15.21
C GLU A 106 0.15 3.84 14.33
N GLY A 107 -0.42 5.00 14.67
CA GLY A 107 -1.48 5.66 13.92
C GLY A 107 -2.86 5.06 14.17
N THR A 108 -3.71 4.99 13.14
CA THR A 108 -5.09 4.50 13.28
C THR A 108 -5.11 3.01 13.60
N ALA A 109 -5.80 2.63 14.67
CA ALA A 109 -5.95 1.26 15.12
C ALA A 109 -7.39 0.98 15.55
N VAL A 110 -7.83 -0.27 15.47
CA VAL A 110 -9.09 -0.72 16.06
C VAL A 110 -8.91 -1.25 17.48
N GLY A 111 -7.68 -1.29 18.00
CA GLY A 111 -7.38 -1.72 19.36
C GLY A 111 -7.34 -3.24 19.51
N LEU A 112 -6.64 -3.93 18.61
CA LEU A 112 -6.39 -5.37 18.77
C LEU A 112 -5.68 -5.66 20.09
N SER A 113 -6.01 -6.80 20.69
CA SER A 113 -5.44 -7.24 21.96
C SER A 113 -4.87 -8.66 21.85
N VAL A 114 -3.69 -8.87 22.42
CA VAL A 114 -3.09 -10.22 22.56
C VAL A 114 -3.93 -11.17 23.43
N LYS A 115 -4.91 -10.64 24.17
CA LYS A 115 -5.82 -11.43 25.03
C LYS A 115 -7.10 -11.86 24.31
N ALA A 116 -7.31 -11.41 23.07
CA ALA A 116 -8.50 -11.73 22.28
C ALA A 116 -8.14 -12.52 21.02
N THR A 117 -9.14 -13.17 20.45
CA THR A 117 -9.04 -13.89 19.17
C THR A 117 -9.99 -13.25 18.17
N TYR A 118 -9.53 -13.05 16.95
CA TYR A 118 -10.24 -12.39 15.86
C TYR A 118 -10.34 -13.31 14.66
N LYS A 119 -11.47 -13.29 13.95
CA LYS A 119 -11.53 -13.90 12.63
C LYS A 119 -10.78 -13.04 11.63
N VAL A 120 -10.20 -13.64 10.61
CA VAL A 120 -9.58 -12.92 9.49
C VAL A 120 -10.61 -12.01 8.80
N ASP A 121 -11.87 -12.40 8.73
CA ASP A 121 -12.98 -11.56 8.25
C ASP A 121 -13.10 -10.24 9.04
N ASP A 122 -13.03 -10.31 10.36
CA ASP A 122 -13.09 -9.11 11.22
C ASP A 122 -11.88 -8.20 10.98
N LEU A 123 -10.70 -8.79 10.75
CA LEU A 123 -9.50 -8.00 10.44
C LEU A 123 -9.59 -7.30 9.08
N PHE A 124 -10.21 -7.91 8.07
CA PHE A 124 -10.48 -7.22 6.78
C PHE A 124 -11.50 -6.09 6.94
N LYS A 125 -12.54 -6.26 7.76
CA LYS A 125 -13.46 -5.16 8.10
C LYS A 125 -12.71 -4.02 8.79
N ALA A 126 -11.90 -4.32 9.81
CA ALA A 126 -11.07 -3.35 10.50
C ALA A 126 -10.11 -2.61 9.56
N LEU A 127 -9.47 -3.33 8.63
CA LEU A 127 -8.56 -2.79 7.61
C LEU A 127 -9.26 -1.77 6.72
N MET A 128 -10.40 -2.13 6.14
CA MET A 128 -11.04 -1.34 5.08
C MET A 128 -11.99 -0.28 5.63
N MET A 129 -12.76 -0.59 6.67
CA MET A 129 -13.72 0.35 7.26
C MET A 129 -13.03 1.38 8.15
N SER A 130 -12.29 0.92 9.16
CA SER A 130 -11.71 1.77 10.21
C SER A 130 -10.22 2.06 9.99
N SER A 131 -9.64 1.57 8.89
CA SER A 131 -8.25 1.86 8.54
C SER A 131 -7.22 1.33 9.55
N GLY A 132 -7.53 0.24 10.30
CA GLY A 132 -6.67 -0.30 11.37
C GLY A 132 -5.28 -0.70 10.87
N ASN A 133 -4.24 -0.06 11.40
CA ASN A 133 -2.85 -0.42 11.12
C ASN A 133 -2.47 -1.71 11.84
N ASP A 134 -3.03 -1.91 13.05
CA ASP A 134 -2.95 -3.15 13.82
C ASP A 134 -3.55 -4.32 13.04
N ALA A 135 -4.71 -4.14 12.42
CA ALA A 135 -5.33 -5.15 11.56
C ALA A 135 -4.49 -5.42 10.30
N ALA A 136 -3.92 -4.39 9.69
CA ALA A 136 -3.02 -4.54 8.54
C ALA A 136 -1.80 -5.42 8.88
N MET A 137 -1.17 -5.18 10.03
CA MET A 137 -0.03 -5.97 10.48
C MET A 137 -0.44 -7.39 10.86
N ALA A 138 -1.56 -7.59 11.57
CA ALA A 138 -2.06 -8.91 11.92
C ALA A 138 -2.36 -9.77 10.68
N LEU A 139 -2.96 -9.17 9.63
CA LEU A 139 -3.18 -9.84 8.35
C LEU A 139 -1.85 -10.19 7.65
N ALA A 140 -0.87 -9.27 7.67
CA ALA A 140 0.45 -9.50 7.10
C ALA A 140 1.19 -10.64 7.81
N GLU A 141 1.14 -10.68 9.13
CA GLU A 141 1.72 -11.77 9.92
C GLU A 141 1.02 -13.11 9.62
N THR A 142 -0.30 -13.09 9.42
CA THR A 142 -1.09 -14.28 9.07
C THR A 142 -0.75 -14.82 7.66
N ASN A 143 -0.29 -13.97 6.76
CA ASN A 143 0.16 -14.33 5.39
C ASN A 143 1.62 -14.83 5.34
N GLY A 144 2.22 -15.19 6.47
CA GLY A 144 3.61 -15.65 6.51
C GLY A 144 4.62 -14.54 6.85
N GLY A 145 4.13 -13.42 7.40
CA GLY A 145 4.96 -12.32 7.88
C GLY A 145 5.08 -11.13 6.93
N LEU A 146 5.68 -10.05 7.46
CA LEU A 146 5.77 -8.77 6.75
C LEU A 146 6.54 -8.91 5.43
N ALA A 147 7.68 -9.60 5.43
CA ALA A 147 8.52 -9.74 4.23
C ALA A 147 7.78 -10.46 3.09
N GLN A 148 7.05 -11.54 3.41
CA GLN A 148 6.23 -12.26 2.43
C GLN A 148 5.11 -11.35 1.90
N THR A 149 4.41 -10.65 2.78
CA THR A 149 3.31 -9.75 2.39
C THR A 149 3.81 -8.61 1.50
N MET A 150 4.99 -8.04 1.77
CA MET A 150 5.56 -7.02 0.89
C MET A 150 5.92 -7.57 -0.49
N ARG A 151 6.45 -8.79 -0.58
CA ARG A 151 6.67 -9.45 -1.89
C ARG A 151 5.36 -9.63 -2.64
N ASP A 152 4.34 -10.16 -1.97
CA ASP A 152 3.04 -10.43 -2.57
C ASP A 152 2.36 -9.13 -3.05
N MET A 153 2.35 -8.07 -2.23
CA MET A 153 1.77 -6.78 -2.58
C MET A 153 2.48 -6.15 -3.79
N ASN A 154 3.81 -6.17 -3.83
CA ASN A 154 4.55 -5.62 -4.96
C ASN A 154 4.40 -6.48 -6.22
N ALA A 155 4.28 -7.80 -6.09
CA ALA A 155 3.97 -8.70 -7.20
C ALA A 155 2.56 -8.42 -7.76
N GLU A 156 1.57 -8.21 -6.90
CA GLU A 156 0.21 -7.86 -7.31
C GLU A 156 0.17 -6.48 -7.97
N ALA A 157 0.85 -5.47 -7.43
CA ALA A 157 0.97 -4.16 -8.07
C ALA A 157 1.56 -4.29 -9.49
N LYS A 158 2.63 -5.07 -9.66
CA LYS A 158 3.24 -5.35 -10.97
C LYS A 158 2.27 -6.06 -11.91
N ARG A 159 1.52 -7.07 -11.42
CA ARG A 159 0.50 -7.79 -12.21
C ARG A 159 -0.59 -6.85 -12.71
N LEU A 160 -1.00 -5.88 -11.89
CA LEU A 160 -1.96 -4.84 -12.25
C LEU A 160 -1.37 -3.75 -13.16
N GLN A 161 -0.09 -3.80 -13.47
CA GLN A 161 0.66 -2.75 -14.17
C GLN A 161 0.69 -1.42 -13.41
N ALA A 162 0.51 -1.46 -12.09
CA ALA A 162 0.61 -0.32 -11.17
C ALA A 162 2.09 -0.04 -10.86
N ASN A 163 2.82 0.48 -11.86
CA ASN A 163 4.28 0.54 -11.89
C ASN A 163 4.87 1.70 -11.06
N ASP A 164 4.03 2.64 -10.61
CA ASP A 164 4.41 3.72 -9.70
C ASP A 164 4.26 3.31 -8.24
N THR A 165 3.68 2.12 -7.98
CA THR A 165 3.37 1.63 -6.65
C THR A 165 4.51 0.76 -6.11
N VAL A 166 5.07 1.19 -4.98
CA VAL A 166 6.04 0.43 -4.19
C VAL A 166 5.53 0.32 -2.76
N ALA A 167 5.09 -0.86 -2.35
CA ALA A 167 4.67 -1.13 -0.98
C ALA A 167 5.89 -1.44 -0.08
N LYS A 168 5.99 -0.72 1.04
CA LYS A 168 6.99 -0.93 2.10
C LYS A 168 6.35 -1.24 3.46
N THR A 169 5.04 -0.99 3.56
CA THR A 169 4.21 -1.31 4.74
C THR A 169 2.85 -1.84 4.29
N PRO A 170 2.18 -2.70 5.07
CA PRO A 170 0.83 -3.16 4.74
C PRO A 170 -0.23 -2.11 5.09
N SER A 171 0.12 -1.08 5.85
CA SER A 171 -0.79 -0.03 6.34
C SER A 171 -0.80 1.23 5.49
N GLY A 172 0.27 1.49 4.73
CA GLY A 172 0.48 2.74 4.02
C GLY A 172 1.09 3.86 4.87
N LEU A 173 1.49 3.59 6.13
CA LEU A 173 2.28 4.56 6.89
C LEU A 173 3.54 4.95 6.14
N ASP A 174 3.94 6.21 6.29
CA ASP A 174 5.06 6.79 5.56
C ASP A 174 6.35 6.02 5.82
N LYS A 175 6.97 5.55 4.74
CA LYS A 175 8.25 4.85 4.77
C LYS A 175 9.11 5.26 3.57
N PRO A 176 10.42 5.48 3.74
CA PRO A 176 11.30 5.80 2.63
C PRO A 176 11.18 4.78 1.49
N GLY A 177 11.02 5.29 0.26
CA GLY A 177 10.86 4.47 -0.94
C GLY A 177 9.46 3.86 -1.13
N GLN A 178 8.48 4.16 -0.28
CA GLN A 178 7.07 3.83 -0.53
C GLN A 178 6.43 4.89 -1.41
N SER A 179 5.70 4.47 -2.44
CA SER A 179 5.01 5.36 -3.36
C SER A 179 3.76 4.72 -3.95
N SER A 180 2.92 5.54 -4.56
CA SER A 180 1.87 5.17 -5.51
C SER A 180 1.54 6.39 -6.39
N SER A 181 0.66 6.22 -7.37
CA SER A 181 0.12 7.30 -8.19
C SER A 181 -1.42 7.27 -8.21
N ALA A 182 -2.06 8.35 -8.65
CA ALA A 182 -3.52 8.35 -8.78
C ALA A 182 -3.99 7.32 -9.82
N TYR A 183 -3.21 7.10 -10.86
CA TYR A 183 -3.48 6.09 -11.87
C TYR A 183 -3.39 4.67 -11.27
N ASP A 184 -2.33 4.39 -10.53
CA ASP A 184 -2.15 3.08 -9.90
C ASP A 184 -3.23 2.77 -8.86
N LEU A 185 -3.60 3.76 -8.04
CA LEU A 185 -4.72 3.60 -7.09
C LEU A 185 -6.03 3.30 -7.82
N ALA A 186 -6.24 3.89 -9.01
CA ALA A 186 -7.41 3.61 -9.85
C ALA A 186 -7.37 2.17 -10.40
N LEU A 187 -6.22 1.68 -10.88
CA LEU A 187 -6.04 0.29 -11.32
C LEU A 187 -6.32 -0.70 -10.19
N ILE A 188 -5.71 -0.48 -9.02
CA ILE A 188 -5.86 -1.34 -7.83
C ILE A 188 -7.35 -1.36 -7.39
N ALA A 189 -8.01 -0.20 -7.37
CA ALA A 189 -9.41 -0.12 -6.98
C ALA A 189 -10.33 -0.78 -8.02
N ARG A 190 -10.08 -0.60 -9.34
CA ARG A 190 -10.83 -1.27 -10.41
C ARG A 190 -10.76 -2.79 -10.27
N ALA A 191 -9.57 -3.33 -10.03
CA ALA A 191 -9.38 -4.76 -9.78
C ALA A 191 -10.11 -5.24 -8.52
N GLY A 192 -10.06 -4.46 -7.43
CA GLY A 192 -10.79 -4.75 -6.19
C GLY A 192 -12.30 -4.76 -6.39
N LEU A 193 -12.84 -3.82 -7.16
CA LEU A 193 -14.26 -3.72 -7.47
C LEU A 193 -14.79 -4.91 -8.30
N ALA A 194 -13.93 -5.67 -8.96
CA ALA A 194 -14.31 -6.92 -9.59
C ALA A 194 -14.47 -8.09 -8.59
N ASN A 195 -13.97 -7.96 -7.36
CA ASN A 195 -14.02 -9.00 -6.32
C ASN A 195 -15.22 -8.76 -5.37
N PRO A 196 -16.18 -9.69 -5.25
CA PRO A 196 -17.35 -9.53 -4.39
C PRO A 196 -17.02 -9.37 -2.90
N GLU A 197 -16.01 -10.09 -2.39
CA GLU A 197 -15.59 -9.97 -0.98
C GLU A 197 -14.99 -8.59 -0.70
N PHE A 198 -14.14 -8.12 -1.61
CA PHE A 198 -13.60 -6.78 -1.50
C PHE A 198 -14.72 -5.72 -1.48
N LYS A 199 -15.70 -5.82 -2.40
CA LYS A 199 -16.87 -4.92 -2.40
C LYS A 199 -17.61 -4.93 -1.07
N ARG A 200 -17.82 -6.10 -0.48
CA ARG A 200 -18.48 -6.23 0.81
C ARG A 200 -17.77 -5.45 1.90
N TYR A 201 -16.43 -5.54 1.99
CA TYR A 201 -15.68 -4.81 3.01
C TYR A 201 -15.71 -3.29 2.83
N ILE A 202 -15.57 -2.81 1.60
CA ILE A 202 -15.52 -1.36 1.33
C ILE A 202 -16.89 -0.67 1.45
N SER A 203 -17.99 -1.40 1.23
CA SER A 203 -19.36 -0.86 1.26
C SER A 203 -20.05 -1.00 2.62
N THR A 204 -19.50 -1.79 3.54
CA THR A 204 -20.04 -1.94 4.89
C THR A 204 -19.89 -0.64 5.66
N LYS A 205 -21.02 -0.09 6.14
CA LYS A 205 -21.07 1.19 6.87
C LYS A 205 -20.65 1.03 8.33
N THR A 206 -21.27 0.07 9.04
CA THR A 206 -20.97 -0.26 10.42
C THR A 206 -20.86 -1.77 10.59
N SER A 207 -20.11 -2.22 11.57
CA SER A 207 -19.98 -3.64 11.92
C SER A 207 -19.63 -3.81 13.38
N THR A 208 -20.17 -4.83 14.01
CA THR A 208 -19.74 -5.28 15.33
C THR A 208 -18.32 -5.85 15.23
N PHE A 209 -17.45 -5.46 16.17
CA PHE A 209 -16.05 -5.89 16.23
C PHE A 209 -15.73 -6.51 17.60
N PRO A 210 -15.01 -7.65 17.65
CA PRO A 210 -14.68 -8.31 18.90
C PRO A 210 -13.73 -7.49 19.77
N ALA A 211 -13.92 -7.54 21.08
CA ALA A 211 -13.05 -6.99 22.10
C ALA A 211 -12.64 -8.08 23.10
N PRO A 212 -11.63 -7.86 23.96
CA PRO A 212 -11.29 -8.82 25.03
C PRO A 212 -12.46 -9.14 25.97
N ARG A 213 -13.39 -8.20 26.13
CA ARG A 213 -14.66 -8.36 26.84
C ARG A 213 -15.77 -7.80 25.98
N GLY A 214 -16.62 -8.66 25.40
CA GLY A 214 -17.76 -8.27 24.58
C GLY A 214 -17.36 -7.81 23.17
N HIS A 215 -18.08 -6.81 22.68
CA HIS A 215 -17.96 -6.28 21.33
C HIS A 215 -18.17 -4.76 21.34
N TYR A 216 -17.69 -4.07 20.33
CA TYR A 216 -18.01 -2.66 20.05
C TYR A 216 -18.28 -2.47 18.56
N GLU A 217 -18.86 -1.35 18.20
CA GLU A 217 -19.14 -1.03 16.80
C GLU A 217 -17.95 -0.29 16.17
N ILE A 218 -17.58 -0.68 14.96
CA ILE A 218 -16.68 0.03 14.08
C ILE A 218 -17.44 0.64 12.91
N SER A 219 -17.05 1.85 12.52
CA SER A 219 -17.68 2.58 11.42
C SER A 219 -16.70 2.80 10.27
N ASN A 220 -17.24 2.84 9.05
CA ASN A 220 -16.44 3.13 7.87
C ASN A 220 -16.06 4.62 7.82
N HIS A 221 -14.79 4.90 7.64
CA HIS A 221 -14.25 6.26 7.57
C HIS A 221 -14.58 6.99 6.26
N ASN A 222 -15.09 6.31 5.23
CA ASN A 222 -15.55 6.94 4.00
C ASN A 222 -16.88 7.65 4.24
N LYS A 223 -16.84 8.96 4.44
CA LYS A 223 -18.04 9.78 4.73
C LYS A 223 -19.04 9.82 3.58
N LEU A 224 -18.61 9.59 2.33
CA LEU A 224 -19.50 9.58 1.18
C LEU A 224 -20.45 8.37 1.15
N LEU A 225 -20.14 7.27 1.86
CA LEU A 225 -21.04 6.14 2.01
C LEU A 225 -22.41 6.54 2.63
N TRP A 226 -22.43 7.60 3.44
CA TRP A 226 -23.66 8.04 4.11
C TRP A 226 -24.43 9.10 3.34
N ARG A 227 -23.77 9.90 2.49
CA ARG A 227 -24.36 11.11 1.93
C ARG A 227 -24.29 11.22 0.41
N TYR A 228 -23.53 10.37 -0.27
CA TYR A 228 -23.43 10.41 -1.73
C TYR A 228 -24.19 9.24 -2.36
N LYS A 229 -25.17 9.55 -3.22
CA LYS A 229 -26.03 8.55 -3.87
C LYS A 229 -25.19 7.60 -4.74
N GLY A 230 -25.32 6.30 -4.48
CA GLY A 230 -24.64 5.26 -5.24
C GLY A 230 -23.20 4.98 -4.80
N MET A 231 -22.69 5.61 -3.71
CA MET A 231 -21.34 5.36 -3.23
C MET A 231 -21.13 3.88 -2.86
N VAL A 232 -20.11 3.26 -3.46
CA VAL A 232 -19.73 1.86 -3.23
C VAL A 232 -18.58 1.75 -2.22
N GLY A 233 -17.67 2.69 -2.19
CA GLY A 233 -16.45 2.70 -1.37
C GLY A 233 -15.41 3.62 -2.06
N VAL A 234 -14.12 3.56 -1.87
CA VAL A 234 -13.28 2.44 -1.50
C VAL A 234 -12.48 2.77 -0.22
N LYS A 235 -11.47 3.69 -0.29
CA LYS A 235 -10.56 3.96 0.82
C LYS A 235 -10.06 5.41 0.83
N ASN A 236 -10.01 5.99 2.02
CA ASN A 236 -9.36 7.27 2.31
C ASN A 236 -8.06 7.06 3.09
N GLY A 237 -7.15 8.03 3.01
CA GLY A 237 -5.91 8.06 3.77
C GLY A 237 -5.46 9.48 4.07
N TRP A 238 -4.70 9.63 5.13
CA TRP A 238 -4.07 10.89 5.49
C TRP A 238 -2.84 10.64 6.37
N THR A 239 -1.75 11.33 6.08
CA THR A 239 -0.63 11.57 6.98
C THR A 239 -0.17 13.00 6.79
N SER A 240 0.62 13.54 7.72
CA SER A 240 1.15 14.90 7.58
C SER A 240 2.03 15.10 6.35
N LYS A 241 2.74 14.04 5.90
CA LYS A 241 3.60 14.09 4.70
C LYS A 241 2.85 13.75 3.42
N ALA A 242 1.98 12.75 3.45
CA ALA A 242 1.18 12.35 2.29
C ALA A 242 0.07 13.35 1.98
N GLN A 243 -0.42 14.09 2.98
CA GLN A 243 -1.66 14.84 2.94
C GLN A 243 -2.87 13.92 2.67
N GLY A 244 -3.99 14.44 2.23
CA GLY A 244 -5.18 13.67 1.90
C GLY A 244 -4.97 12.82 0.65
N SER A 245 -5.37 11.55 0.71
CA SER A 245 -5.52 10.65 -0.43
C SER A 245 -6.87 9.94 -0.36
N PHE A 246 -7.44 9.67 -1.51
CA PHE A 246 -8.71 8.97 -1.61
C PHE A 246 -8.80 8.21 -2.91
N VAL A 247 -9.37 7.04 -2.86
CA VAL A 247 -9.88 6.35 -4.03
C VAL A 247 -11.30 5.90 -3.71
N GLY A 248 -12.24 6.21 -4.60
CA GLY A 248 -13.64 5.88 -4.40
C GLY A 248 -14.40 5.70 -5.69
N ALA A 249 -15.48 4.93 -5.60
CA ALA A 249 -16.33 4.63 -6.72
C ALA A 249 -17.80 4.74 -6.33
N ALA A 250 -18.60 5.19 -7.29
CA ALA A 250 -20.05 5.23 -7.15
C ALA A 250 -20.72 4.60 -8.37
N THR A 251 -21.85 3.93 -8.16
CA THR A 251 -22.65 3.31 -9.22
C THR A 251 -23.99 4.00 -9.35
N ARG A 252 -24.36 4.42 -10.56
CA ARG A 252 -25.65 5.01 -10.92
C ARG A 252 -26.12 4.48 -12.27
N GLY A 253 -27.36 4.07 -12.38
CA GLY A 253 -27.92 3.56 -13.64
C GLY A 253 -27.15 2.38 -14.23
N GLY A 254 -26.57 1.52 -13.37
CA GLY A 254 -25.77 0.37 -13.81
C GLY A 254 -24.32 0.69 -14.18
N HIS A 255 -23.91 1.97 -14.10
CA HIS A 255 -22.56 2.40 -14.46
C HIS A 255 -21.76 2.87 -13.25
N THR A 256 -20.46 2.60 -13.25
CA THR A 256 -19.59 2.92 -12.12
C THR A 256 -18.49 3.88 -12.52
N ILE A 257 -18.47 5.06 -11.87
CA ILE A 257 -17.40 6.06 -11.98
C ILE A 257 -16.49 5.93 -10.76
N LEU A 258 -15.19 5.99 -11.01
CA LEU A 258 -14.12 5.98 -10.01
C LEU A 258 -13.39 7.32 -10.04
N VAL A 259 -13.05 7.82 -8.85
CA VAL A 259 -12.14 8.95 -8.64
C VAL A 259 -11.02 8.53 -7.71
N SER A 260 -9.78 8.79 -8.09
CA SER A 260 -8.63 8.75 -7.20
C SER A 260 -7.99 10.11 -7.11
N ILE A 261 -7.62 10.55 -5.91
CA ILE A 261 -6.89 11.80 -5.65
C ILE A 261 -5.71 11.55 -4.73
N MET A 262 -4.62 12.31 -4.91
CA MET A 262 -3.44 12.29 -4.04
C MET A 262 -2.96 13.69 -3.71
N ARG A 263 -2.36 13.84 -2.52
CA ARG A 263 -1.86 15.12 -1.98
C ARG A 263 -2.91 16.22 -2.03
N HIS A 264 -4.00 16.00 -1.32
CA HIS A 264 -5.04 17.01 -1.13
C HIS A 264 -4.87 17.68 0.24
N GLU A 265 -4.83 19.00 0.24
CA GLU A 265 -4.84 19.78 1.47
C GLU A 265 -6.27 19.93 2.01
N GLY A 266 -6.45 19.60 3.29
CA GLY A 266 -7.74 19.79 3.97
C GLY A 266 -8.82 18.76 3.66
N TYR A 267 -10.05 19.22 3.59
CA TYR A 267 -11.27 18.40 3.52
C TYR A 267 -11.72 18.25 2.07
N PHE A 268 -11.70 17.04 1.55
CA PHE A 268 -11.87 16.75 0.10
C PHE A 268 -13.21 16.11 -0.30
N TRP A 269 -14.13 15.89 0.63
CA TRP A 269 -15.29 15.05 0.34
C TRP A 269 -16.25 15.65 -0.68
N GLU A 270 -16.48 16.96 -0.62
CA GLU A 270 -17.31 17.70 -1.59
C GLU A 270 -16.65 17.72 -2.97
N GLU A 271 -15.36 18.02 -3.03
CA GLU A 271 -14.61 18.01 -4.30
C GLU A 271 -14.65 16.64 -4.97
N VAL A 272 -14.50 15.54 -4.20
CA VAL A 272 -14.63 14.18 -4.74
C VAL A 272 -16.05 13.91 -5.23
N ALA A 273 -17.09 14.38 -4.52
CA ALA A 273 -18.46 14.24 -4.96
C ALA A 273 -18.70 14.95 -6.30
N ASP A 274 -18.19 16.18 -6.45
CA ASP A 274 -18.28 16.96 -7.68
C ASP A 274 -17.52 16.30 -8.84
N LEU A 275 -16.33 15.71 -8.58
CA LEU A 275 -15.57 14.97 -9.58
C LEU A 275 -16.31 13.71 -10.05
N LEU A 276 -16.98 12.98 -9.13
CA LEU A 276 -17.83 11.84 -9.46
C LEU A 276 -19.03 12.28 -10.31
N ASP A 277 -19.72 13.37 -9.93
CA ASP A 277 -20.86 13.91 -10.69
C ASP A 277 -20.45 14.36 -12.09
N TRP A 278 -19.30 15.00 -12.21
CA TRP A 278 -18.72 15.35 -13.51
C TRP A 278 -18.47 14.09 -14.35
N GLY A 279 -17.84 13.06 -13.79
CA GLY A 279 -17.58 11.79 -14.47
C GLY A 279 -18.85 11.16 -15.03
N PHE A 280 -19.93 11.11 -14.24
CA PHE A 280 -21.24 10.63 -14.71
C PHE A 280 -21.81 11.52 -15.83
N SER A 281 -21.60 12.83 -15.80
CA SER A 281 -22.14 13.75 -16.76
C SER A 281 -21.52 13.64 -18.16
N VAL A 282 -20.24 13.28 -18.25
CA VAL A 282 -19.46 13.21 -19.50
C VAL A 282 -19.28 11.78 -20.03
N ARG A 283 -19.57 10.76 -19.22
CA ARG A 283 -19.51 9.37 -19.61
C ARG A 283 -20.28 9.11 -20.92
N GLY A 284 -19.62 8.44 -21.88
CA GLY A 284 -20.22 8.14 -23.20
C GLY A 284 -20.42 9.33 -24.12
N LYS A 285 -20.03 10.54 -23.70
CA LYS A 285 -20.17 11.79 -24.51
C LYS A 285 -18.84 12.37 -24.93
N ALA A 286 -17.77 12.02 -24.21
CA ALA A 286 -16.45 12.60 -24.41
C ALA A 286 -15.46 11.53 -24.87
N THR A 287 -14.49 11.93 -25.71
CA THR A 287 -13.35 11.09 -26.06
C THR A 287 -12.48 10.84 -24.83
N PRO A 288 -12.21 9.57 -24.45
CA PRO A 288 -11.34 9.28 -23.31
C PRO A 288 -9.93 9.84 -23.53
N VAL A 289 -9.30 10.29 -22.45
CA VAL A 289 -7.91 10.80 -22.47
C VAL A 289 -6.87 9.69 -22.22
N GLY A 290 -7.32 8.48 -21.93
CA GLY A 290 -6.48 7.31 -21.67
C GLY A 290 -7.31 6.10 -21.27
N GLN A 291 -6.62 5.05 -20.81
CA GLN A 291 -7.22 3.78 -20.46
C GLN A 291 -6.64 3.24 -19.14
N LEU A 292 -7.47 2.78 -18.23
CA LEU A 292 -7.05 1.88 -17.16
C LEU A 292 -6.79 0.50 -17.78
N VAL A 293 -5.54 0.11 -17.89
CA VAL A 293 -5.14 -1.15 -18.52
C VAL A 293 -5.64 -2.36 -17.74
N ASP A 294 -5.82 -3.48 -18.43
CA ASP A 294 -6.20 -4.74 -17.78
C ASP A 294 -5.00 -5.39 -17.10
N PRO A 295 -5.23 -6.16 -16.02
CA PRO A 295 -4.17 -6.89 -15.36
C PRO A 295 -3.44 -7.86 -16.32
N LEU A 296 -2.13 -8.01 -16.14
CA LEU A 296 -1.38 -9.07 -16.79
C LEU A 296 -1.94 -10.44 -16.35
N PRO A 297 -1.93 -11.46 -17.23
CA PRO A 297 -2.27 -12.81 -16.81
C PRO A 297 -1.46 -13.22 -15.59
N ALA A 298 -2.06 -13.98 -14.68
CA ALA A 298 -1.29 -14.58 -13.58
C ALA A 298 -0.17 -15.40 -14.22
N ALA A 299 1.09 -15.09 -13.89
CA ALA A 299 2.19 -15.95 -14.30
C ALA A 299 1.84 -17.36 -13.82
N GLN A 300 1.74 -18.33 -14.74
CA GLN A 300 1.62 -19.73 -14.35
C GLN A 300 2.75 -19.97 -13.35
N ALA A 301 2.40 -20.40 -12.12
CA ALA A 301 3.39 -20.71 -11.11
C ALA A 301 4.36 -21.68 -11.78
N ALA A 302 5.63 -21.27 -11.95
CA ALA A 302 6.64 -22.16 -12.47
C ALA A 302 6.56 -23.43 -11.62
N PRO A 303 6.57 -24.63 -12.22
CA PRO A 303 6.55 -25.88 -11.46
C PRO A 303 7.66 -25.73 -10.41
N GLN A 304 7.33 -25.87 -9.14
CA GLN A 304 8.37 -25.99 -8.12
C GLN A 304 9.28 -27.12 -8.59
N PRO A 305 10.61 -26.96 -8.63
CA PRO A 305 11.52 -28.06 -8.91
C PRO A 305 11.11 -29.19 -7.96
N GLY A 306 10.66 -30.30 -8.54
CA GLY A 306 10.07 -31.41 -7.80
C GLY A 306 10.97 -31.79 -6.65
N ALA A 307 10.39 -32.00 -5.49
CA ALA A 307 11.06 -32.65 -4.37
C ALA A 307 11.70 -33.93 -4.92
N SER A 308 13.03 -33.92 -5.05
CA SER A 308 13.79 -35.10 -5.44
C SER A 308 13.41 -36.24 -4.52
N ALA A 309 12.96 -37.32 -5.07
CA ALA A 309 12.71 -38.57 -4.35
C ALA A 309 13.94 -38.90 -3.48
N PRO A 310 13.78 -39.45 -2.28
CA PRO A 310 14.90 -39.78 -1.43
C PRO A 310 15.80 -40.77 -2.17
N ALA A 311 17.04 -40.37 -2.45
CA ALA A 311 18.05 -41.24 -2.99
C ALA A 311 18.32 -42.36 -1.97
N THR A 312 18.06 -43.58 -2.39
CA THR A 312 18.44 -44.80 -1.62
C THR A 312 19.95 -44.82 -1.50
N THR A 313 20.48 -44.40 -0.37
CA THR A 313 21.91 -44.46 -0.08
C THR A 313 22.28 -45.90 0.22
N GLN A 314 22.99 -46.53 -0.71
CA GLN A 314 23.71 -47.78 -0.40
C GLN A 314 24.83 -47.47 0.60
N VAL A 315 24.77 -48.15 1.75
CA VAL A 315 25.74 -48.03 2.82
C VAL A 315 26.96 -48.86 2.44
N THR A 316 28.07 -48.20 2.15
CA THR A 316 29.39 -48.80 2.13
C THR A 316 30.08 -48.53 3.46
N PRO A 317 30.65 -49.52 4.17
CA PRO A 317 31.28 -49.28 5.47
C PRO A 317 32.61 -48.55 5.31
N ALA A 318 32.72 -47.38 5.90
CA ALA A 318 33.99 -46.62 5.97
C ALA A 318 34.72 -46.88 7.30
N VAL A 319 36.01 -47.12 7.14
CA VAL A 319 37.04 -47.32 8.16
C VAL A 319 37.21 -46.05 9.00
N GLN A 320 37.27 -46.22 10.34
CA GLN A 320 37.60 -45.15 11.30
C GLN A 320 39.09 -44.81 11.27
N PRO A 321 39.48 -43.53 11.34
CA PRO A 321 40.81 -43.13 11.85
C PRO A 321 40.72 -42.58 13.27
N PRO A 322 41.85 -42.52 14.00
CA PRO A 322 41.89 -42.47 15.46
C PRO A 322 41.71 -41.07 16.05
N LEU A 323 41.23 -41.06 17.31
CA LEU A 323 41.09 -39.94 18.21
C LEU A 323 42.40 -39.17 18.43
N LEU A 324 42.36 -37.86 18.32
CA LEU A 324 43.37 -36.96 18.88
C LEU A 324 42.67 -35.97 19.83
N ASP A 325 43.09 -36.07 21.08
CA ASP A 325 42.80 -35.20 22.21
C ASP A 325 43.36 -33.81 21.98
N THR A 326 42.57 -32.73 22.16
CA THR A 326 43.14 -31.41 22.45
C THR A 326 42.19 -30.53 23.26
N ALA A 327 42.63 -30.32 24.43
CA ALA A 327 42.47 -29.29 25.47
C ALA A 327 41.47 -28.13 25.25
N ALA A 328 40.66 -27.93 26.27
CA ALA A 328 39.83 -26.79 26.58
C ALA A 328 40.61 -25.46 26.63
N LYS A 329 40.12 -24.42 25.97
CA LYS A 329 40.52 -23.02 26.19
C LYS A 329 39.31 -22.21 26.70
N LYS A 330 39.45 -21.79 27.95
CA LYS A 330 38.59 -20.91 28.70
C LYS A 330 38.41 -19.58 27.96
N GLN A 331 37.18 -19.17 27.68
CA GLN A 331 36.87 -17.83 27.17
C GLN A 331 36.20 -17.03 28.30
N THR A 332 36.86 -15.98 28.73
CA THR A 332 36.44 -15.07 29.79
C THR A 332 35.34 -14.15 29.34
N ASP A 333 34.36 -14.03 30.21
CA ASP A 333 33.18 -13.17 30.14
C ASP A 333 33.56 -11.68 30.25
N SER A 334 33.16 -10.84 29.27
CA SER A 334 33.27 -9.40 29.34
C SER A 334 31.92 -8.77 28.92
N SER A 335 30.90 -8.95 29.72
CA SER A 335 29.59 -8.34 29.55
C SER A 335 29.02 -7.70 30.83
N ARG A 336 29.82 -6.88 31.54
CA ARG A 336 29.35 -6.20 32.76
C ARG A 336 29.52 -4.68 32.80
N THR A 337 29.88 -4.02 31.70
CA THR A 337 30.18 -2.55 31.75
C THR A 337 29.25 -1.65 30.89
N ILE A 338 28.20 -2.15 30.26
CA ILE A 338 27.29 -1.32 29.42
C ILE A 338 25.97 -0.98 30.11
N GLY A 339 25.66 -1.59 31.27
CA GLY A 339 24.37 -1.37 31.97
C GLY A 339 24.24 -0.07 32.77
N ALA A 340 25.33 0.63 33.06
CA ALA A 340 25.30 1.76 34.02
C ALA A 340 25.08 3.16 33.39
N VAL A 341 25.21 3.33 32.06
CA VAL A 341 25.14 4.67 31.44
C VAL A 341 23.71 5.01 30.96
N VAL A 342 22.81 4.03 30.79
CA VAL A 342 21.47 4.27 30.26
C VAL A 342 20.48 4.70 31.35
N ILE A 343 20.72 4.41 32.64
CA ILE A 343 19.79 4.75 33.73
C ILE A 343 19.97 6.20 34.22
N GLY A 344 21.16 6.81 34.04
CA GLY A 344 21.42 8.20 34.47
C GLY A 344 20.81 9.28 33.57
N GLY A 345 20.65 9.03 32.28
CA GLY A 345 20.12 10.01 31.30
C GLY A 345 18.60 10.23 31.39
N GLY A 346 17.83 9.20 31.76
CA GLY A 346 16.37 9.27 31.80
C GLY A 346 15.81 10.12 32.95
N LEU A 347 16.50 10.14 34.11
CA LEU A 347 16.07 10.89 35.28
C LEU A 347 16.29 12.41 35.14
N LEU A 348 17.36 12.83 34.45
CA LEU A 348 17.63 14.26 34.22
C LEU A 348 16.62 14.89 33.22
N PHE A 349 16.19 14.16 32.18
CA PHE A 349 15.18 14.65 31.23
C PHE A 349 13.78 14.75 31.89
N GLY A 350 13.41 13.84 32.79
CA GLY A 350 12.15 13.84 33.49
C GLY A 350 12.00 15.06 34.45
N LEU A 351 13.06 15.46 35.15
CA LEU A 351 13.05 16.59 36.06
C LEU A 351 12.99 17.95 35.32
N ILE A 352 13.62 18.08 34.16
CA ILE A 352 13.54 19.29 33.34
C ILE A 352 12.11 19.49 32.80
N TRP A 353 11.44 18.42 32.40
CA TRP A 353 10.06 18.47 31.89
C TRP A 353 9.04 18.80 32.99
N LEU A 354 9.23 18.26 34.19
CA LEU A 354 8.39 18.55 35.33
C LEU A 354 8.51 20.02 35.76
N GLY A 355 9.73 20.57 35.77
CA GLY A 355 9.99 22.00 36.09
C GLY A 355 9.35 22.94 35.04
N TYR A 356 9.37 22.59 33.78
CA TYR A 356 8.73 23.36 32.70
C TYR A 356 7.20 23.34 32.80
N GLY A 357 6.61 22.20 33.14
CA GLY A 357 5.15 22.05 33.34
C GLY A 357 4.61 22.89 34.52
N ILE A 358 5.34 22.92 35.62
CA ILE A 358 4.96 23.70 36.81
C ILE A 358 5.06 25.23 36.54
N ARG A 359 6.08 25.66 35.80
CA ARG A 359 6.25 27.09 35.45
C ARG A 359 5.15 27.59 34.51
N ARG A 360 4.64 26.74 33.60
CA ARG A 360 3.55 27.07 32.67
C ARG A 360 2.18 27.14 33.36
N ARG A 361 1.95 26.40 34.44
CA ARG A 361 0.71 26.49 35.24
C ARG A 361 0.65 27.75 36.10
N ARG A 362 1.78 28.24 36.62
CA ARG A 362 1.83 29.47 37.41
C ARG A 362 1.69 30.77 36.61
N GLY A 363 1.92 30.72 35.28
CA GLY A 363 1.73 31.87 34.38
C GLY A 363 0.28 32.11 33.94
N ARG A 364 -0.65 31.16 34.19
CA ARG A 364 -2.07 31.26 33.76
C ARG A 364 -3.04 31.71 34.86
N SER A 365 -2.56 31.96 36.06
CA SER A 365 -3.39 32.44 37.19
C SER A 365 -3.20 33.94 37.49
N ARG A 366 -2.66 34.73 36.54
CA ARG A 366 -2.54 36.20 36.66
C ARG A 366 -2.86 36.87 35.33
N LEU A 367 -4.09 36.66 34.83
CA LEU A 367 -4.80 37.55 33.90
C LEU A 367 -6.29 37.38 34.14
#